data_a4fbecfa11d9599a333c71eab4345d88
#
_entry.id   a4fbecfa11d9599a333c71eab4345d88
#
_cell.length_a   1.000
_cell.length_b   1.000
_cell.length_c   1.000
_cell.angle_alpha   90.00
_cell.angle_beta   90.00
_cell.angle_gamma   90.00
#
_symmetry.space_group_name_H-M   'P 1'
#
loop_
_entity.id
_entity.type
_entity.pdbx_description
1 polymer ?
#
loop_
_entity_poly.entity_id
_entity_poly.type
_entity_poly.pdbx_seq_one_letter_code
_entity_poly.pdbx_strand_id
1 'polypeptide(L)'
;MLISFPGDLSGKSESPPIKERIGKRLRKSLLLLFVVTSLATLPDRLRAQSILPSGDSSAGAGSTTLAKPDVVYERPTQRTMASNFAFDAFGPYPIAGSAFAAGLNQLSNSPPEWHQGAEGYFKRFGSDLGIVGVGTTTRYGLAEALREDTLYYRCECRGVFPRLRHAVLSTLTARRGVDGHNVFNFPALVAPYAGSMTAIYGWYPSRFGAMDGFRIGNYGLLSYMGENISLEFFYSGPHSLLSRMHLNNAHGAPGPGPNH
;
A
#
# COMPACT_ATOMS: atom_id res chain seq x y z
N MET A 1 34.73 34.71 50.99
CA MET A 1 34.65 33.60 49.98
C MET A 1 33.19 33.39 49.68
N LEU A 2 32.71 34.11 48.64
CA LEU A 2 31.31 34.15 48.23
C LEU A 2 31.16 33.26 46.98
N ILE A 3 30.40 32.17 47.09
CA ILE A 3 30.03 31.31 45.99
C ILE A 3 28.65 31.78 45.48
N SER A 4 28.65 32.37 44.30
CA SER A 4 27.45 32.77 43.57
C SER A 4 26.99 31.63 42.67
N PHE A 5 25.76 31.14 42.85
CA PHE A 5 25.08 30.25 41.91
C PHE A 5 24.18 31.06 40.99
N PRO A 6 24.28 30.96 39.68
CA PRO A 6 23.25 31.42 38.79
C PRO A 6 22.27 30.26 38.48
N GLY A 7 21.12 30.29 39.11
CA GLY A 7 19.98 29.50 38.69
C GLY A 7 19.14 30.30 37.71
N ASP A 8 19.15 29.94 36.43
CA ASP A 8 18.12 30.35 35.51
C ASP A 8 17.49 29.07 34.91
N LEU A 9 16.39 28.64 35.53
CA LEU A 9 15.52 27.58 35.03
C LEU A 9 14.29 28.22 34.38
N SER A 10 14.50 29.04 33.34
CA SER A 10 13.41 29.50 32.48
C SER A 10 13.27 28.57 31.27
N GLY A 11 12.84 27.34 31.52
CA GLY A 11 12.34 26.45 30.50
C GLY A 11 10.97 26.90 29.99
N LYS A 12 10.93 27.95 29.15
CA LYS A 12 9.72 28.25 28.39
C LYS A 12 9.43 27.11 27.44
N SER A 13 8.48 26.27 27.83
CA SER A 13 7.77 25.37 26.90
C SER A 13 7.00 26.20 25.88
N GLU A 14 7.64 26.57 24.80
CA GLU A 14 6.99 27.21 23.68
C GLU A 14 6.07 26.21 23.00
N SER A 15 4.78 26.36 23.25
CA SER A 15 3.77 25.59 22.53
C SER A 15 3.85 25.91 21.04
N PRO A 16 3.85 24.89 20.16
CA PRO A 16 4.01 25.11 18.73
C PRO A 16 2.94 26.06 18.17
N PRO A 17 3.27 26.88 17.18
CA PRO A 17 2.38 27.89 16.63
C PRO A 17 1.07 27.29 16.12
N ILE A 18 -0.03 28.03 16.26
CA ILE A 18 -1.41 27.58 15.95
C ILE A 18 -1.52 26.97 14.56
N LYS A 19 -0.79 27.51 13.56
CA LYS A 19 -0.73 26.98 12.19
C LYS A 19 -0.22 25.52 12.12
N GLU A 20 0.72 25.16 12.98
CA GLU A 20 1.26 23.79 13.03
C GLU A 20 0.27 22.80 13.65
N ARG A 21 -0.49 23.23 14.65
CA ARG A 21 -1.57 22.41 15.23
C ARG A 21 -2.72 22.17 14.26
N ILE A 22 -3.09 23.19 13.48
CA ILE A 22 -4.13 23.11 12.46
C ILE A 22 -3.68 22.15 11.34
N GLY A 23 -2.45 22.27 10.86
CA GLY A 23 -1.89 21.39 9.84
C GLY A 23 -1.85 19.91 10.27
N LYS A 24 -1.46 19.63 11.53
CA LYS A 24 -1.45 18.28 12.10
C LYS A 24 -2.86 17.68 12.24
N ARG A 25 -3.86 18.50 12.62
CA ARG A 25 -5.26 18.06 12.72
C ARG A 25 -5.88 17.82 11.32
N LEU A 26 -5.65 18.74 10.38
CA LEU A 26 -6.15 18.62 9.00
C LEU A 26 -5.57 17.37 8.32
N ARG A 27 -4.27 17.09 8.50
CA ARG A 27 -3.59 15.92 7.97
C ARG A 27 -4.14 14.60 8.51
N LYS A 28 -4.47 14.54 9.81
CA LYS A 28 -5.12 13.37 10.41
C LYS A 28 -6.55 13.20 9.90
N SER A 29 -7.30 14.29 9.75
CA SER A 29 -8.67 14.25 9.26
C SER A 29 -8.75 13.88 7.77
N LEU A 30 -7.82 14.36 6.93
CA LEU A 30 -7.77 13.99 5.50
C LEU A 30 -7.37 12.52 5.30
N LEU A 31 -6.43 11.99 6.09
CA LEU A 31 -6.07 10.57 6.06
C LEU A 31 -7.24 9.68 6.47
N LEU A 32 -7.99 10.08 7.52
CA LEU A 32 -9.22 9.40 7.92
C LEU A 32 -10.31 9.51 6.83
N LEU A 33 -10.44 10.67 6.19
CA LEU A 33 -11.41 10.89 5.12
C LEU A 33 -11.07 10.03 3.89
N PHE A 34 -9.79 9.88 3.53
CA PHE A 34 -9.36 9.05 2.41
C PHE A 34 -9.64 7.56 2.66
N VAL A 35 -9.40 7.07 3.87
CA VAL A 35 -9.73 5.69 4.26
C VAL A 35 -11.26 5.49 4.29
N VAL A 36 -12.02 6.48 4.78
CA VAL A 36 -13.49 6.39 4.88
C VAL A 36 -14.17 6.56 3.52
N THR A 37 -13.68 7.45 2.64
CA THR A 37 -14.25 7.61 1.29
C THR A 37 -13.94 6.43 0.39
N SER A 38 -12.80 5.77 0.57
CA SER A 38 -12.52 4.50 -0.11
C SER A 38 -13.45 3.36 0.34
N LEU A 39 -13.99 3.43 1.56
CA LEU A 39 -14.99 2.47 2.06
C LEU A 39 -16.43 2.84 1.67
N ALA A 40 -16.73 4.12 1.43
CA ALA A 40 -18.10 4.61 1.21
C ALA A 40 -18.61 4.50 -0.25
N THR A 41 -17.75 4.18 -1.20
CA THR A 41 -18.10 3.99 -2.62
C THR A 41 -18.38 2.53 -2.98
N LEU A 42 -18.88 1.72 -2.04
CA LEU A 42 -19.39 0.39 -2.33
C LEU A 42 -20.69 0.53 -3.13
N PRO A 43 -20.76 0.06 -4.38
CA PRO A 43 -22.01 0.07 -5.13
C PRO A 43 -23.02 -0.87 -4.47
N ASP A 44 -24.26 -0.38 -4.28
CA ASP A 44 -25.44 -1.07 -3.72
C ASP A 44 -25.93 -2.30 -4.53
N ARG A 45 -25.03 -3.14 -5.00
CA ARG A 45 -25.41 -4.38 -5.71
C ARG A 45 -25.50 -5.62 -4.82
N LEU A 46 -25.58 -5.46 -3.51
CA LEU A 46 -25.78 -6.59 -2.59
C LEU A 46 -27.24 -6.85 -2.17
N ARG A 47 -28.19 -6.21 -2.86
CA ARG A 47 -29.62 -6.43 -2.59
C ARG A 47 -30.39 -6.90 -3.83
N ALA A 48 -30.07 -8.07 -4.34
CA ALA A 48 -30.99 -8.81 -5.21
C ALA A 48 -30.47 -10.22 -5.42
N GLN A 49 -30.92 -11.16 -4.62
CA GLN A 49 -31.28 -12.51 -5.05
C GLN A 49 -31.73 -13.32 -3.83
N SER A 50 -32.97 -13.11 -3.48
CA SER A 50 -33.78 -14.12 -2.79
C SER A 50 -35.15 -14.14 -3.48
N ILE A 51 -35.23 -14.85 -4.59
CA ILE A 51 -36.48 -15.39 -5.11
C ILE A 51 -36.17 -16.84 -5.48
N LEU A 52 -36.60 -17.76 -4.65
CA LEU A 52 -36.81 -19.15 -5.05
C LEU A 52 -38.07 -19.23 -5.92
N PRO A 53 -38.06 -20.03 -6.96
CA PRO A 53 -39.24 -20.79 -7.33
C PRO A 53 -39.00 -22.27 -6.98
N SER A 54 -39.92 -22.79 -6.14
CA SER A 54 -40.11 -24.22 -5.99
C SER A 54 -40.67 -24.78 -7.30
N GLY A 55 -40.11 -25.86 -7.76
CA GLY A 55 -40.60 -26.60 -8.91
C GLY A 55 -39.93 -27.96 -8.93
N ASP A 56 -40.67 -28.97 -8.45
CA ASP A 56 -40.37 -30.38 -8.61
C ASP A 56 -40.20 -30.73 -10.10
N SER A 57 -39.17 -31.51 -10.40
CA SER A 57 -39.26 -32.65 -11.33
C SER A 57 -37.97 -33.44 -11.39
N SER A 58 -38.08 -34.67 -11.02
CA SER A 58 -37.14 -35.76 -11.16
C SER A 58 -36.69 -35.97 -12.63
N ALA A 59 -35.38 -36.02 -12.86
CA ALA A 59 -34.77 -36.93 -13.85
C ALA A 59 -33.25 -36.94 -13.60
N GLY A 60 -32.67 -38.11 -13.42
CA GLY A 60 -31.25 -38.30 -13.23
C GLY A 60 -30.44 -37.88 -14.44
N ALA A 61 -29.51 -37.00 -14.21
CA ALA A 61 -28.38 -36.78 -15.08
C ALA A 61 -27.21 -36.47 -14.14
N GLY A 62 -26.14 -37.25 -14.25
CA GLY A 62 -24.93 -37.09 -13.44
C GLY A 62 -24.43 -35.65 -13.53
N SER A 63 -24.54 -34.89 -12.43
CA SER A 63 -23.85 -33.63 -12.26
C SER A 63 -22.35 -33.94 -12.24
N THR A 64 -21.73 -33.89 -13.40
CA THR A 64 -20.30 -33.64 -13.49
C THR A 64 -20.13 -32.22 -12.97
N THR A 65 -19.95 -32.09 -11.67
CA THR A 65 -19.37 -30.89 -11.08
C THR A 65 -18.02 -30.74 -11.79
N LEU A 66 -17.95 -29.82 -12.74
CA LEU A 66 -16.69 -29.36 -13.29
C LEU A 66 -15.93 -28.84 -12.10
N ALA A 67 -15.08 -29.69 -11.51
CA ALA A 67 -14.13 -29.29 -10.50
C ALA A 67 -13.35 -28.14 -11.11
N LYS A 68 -13.47 -26.95 -10.50
CA LYS A 68 -12.64 -25.80 -10.85
C LYS A 68 -11.20 -26.31 -10.83
N PRO A 69 -10.42 -26.19 -11.93
CA PRO A 69 -9.06 -26.69 -11.93
C PRO A 69 -8.33 -26.06 -10.74
N ASP A 70 -7.77 -26.91 -9.88
CA ASP A 70 -6.90 -26.44 -8.82
C ASP A 70 -5.77 -25.64 -9.45
N VAL A 71 -5.80 -24.32 -9.24
CA VAL A 71 -4.74 -23.46 -9.73
C VAL A 71 -3.51 -23.75 -8.88
N VAL A 72 -2.61 -24.57 -9.45
CA VAL A 72 -1.30 -24.85 -8.85
C VAL A 72 -0.49 -23.57 -8.85
N TYR A 73 0.14 -23.23 -7.72
CA TYR A 73 1.02 -22.09 -7.67
C TYR A 73 2.21 -22.28 -8.62
N GLU A 74 2.47 -21.28 -9.43
CA GLU A 74 3.64 -21.18 -10.27
C GLU A 74 4.37 -19.87 -9.95
N ARG A 75 5.65 -19.95 -9.60
CA ARG A 75 6.44 -18.76 -9.31
C ARG A 75 6.54 -17.87 -10.55
N PRO A 76 6.31 -16.56 -10.43
CA PRO A 76 6.45 -15.62 -11.54
C PRO A 76 7.81 -15.71 -12.22
N THR A 77 7.81 -15.63 -13.55
CA THR A 77 9.04 -15.62 -14.33
C THR A 77 9.82 -14.33 -14.08
N GLN A 78 11.13 -14.33 -14.35
CA GLN A 78 11.98 -13.14 -14.25
C GLN A 78 11.44 -11.98 -15.09
N ARG A 79 10.89 -12.27 -16.27
CA ARG A 79 10.27 -11.27 -17.14
C ARG A 79 9.03 -10.65 -16.48
N THR A 80 8.19 -11.46 -15.86
CA THR A 80 7.02 -10.99 -15.10
C THR A 80 7.44 -10.14 -13.92
N MET A 81 8.46 -10.58 -13.17
CA MET A 81 8.97 -9.81 -12.03
C MET A 81 9.56 -8.46 -12.46
N ALA A 82 10.33 -8.41 -13.55
CA ALA A 82 10.87 -7.16 -14.08
C ALA A 82 9.76 -6.22 -14.58
N SER A 83 8.72 -6.75 -15.23
CA SER A 83 7.56 -5.97 -15.66
C SER A 83 6.80 -5.39 -14.46
N ASN A 84 6.59 -6.20 -13.42
CA ASN A 84 5.92 -5.76 -12.20
C ASN A 84 6.76 -4.73 -11.43
N PHE A 85 8.07 -4.92 -11.35
CA PHE A 85 8.97 -3.93 -10.79
C PHE A 85 8.84 -2.57 -11.49
N ALA A 86 8.89 -2.55 -12.83
CA ALA A 86 8.76 -1.31 -13.58
C ALA A 86 7.39 -0.66 -13.37
N PHE A 87 6.33 -1.46 -13.29
CA PHE A 87 4.97 -1.00 -13.03
C PHE A 87 4.82 -0.44 -11.60
N ASP A 88 5.35 -1.14 -10.58
CA ASP A 88 5.26 -0.73 -9.18
C ASP A 88 6.17 0.46 -8.85
N ALA A 89 7.28 0.63 -9.56
CA ALA A 89 8.20 1.75 -9.33
C ALA A 89 7.82 3.03 -10.10
N PHE A 90 7.33 2.89 -11.33
CA PHE A 90 7.16 4.01 -12.27
C PHE A 90 5.80 4.01 -12.98
N GLY A 91 4.92 3.11 -12.65
CA GLY A 91 3.59 3.01 -13.26
C GLY A 91 2.62 4.07 -12.74
N PRO A 92 1.33 3.93 -13.10
CA PRO A 92 0.32 4.95 -12.79
C PRO A 92 0.08 5.14 -11.30
N TYR A 93 0.19 4.10 -10.48
CA TYR A 93 -0.06 4.20 -9.04
C TYR A 93 1.00 5.01 -8.29
N PRO A 94 2.32 4.74 -8.43
CA PRO A 94 3.33 5.55 -7.78
C PRO A 94 3.32 7.00 -8.27
N ILE A 95 3.06 7.24 -9.56
CA ILE A 95 2.95 8.60 -10.09
C ILE A 95 1.75 9.33 -9.47
N ALA A 96 0.57 8.74 -9.49
CA ALA A 96 -0.63 9.34 -8.91
C ALA A 96 -0.51 9.50 -7.38
N GLY A 97 0.01 8.49 -6.69
CA GLY A 97 0.26 8.51 -5.24
C GLY A 97 1.25 9.59 -4.83
N SER A 98 2.37 9.72 -5.55
CA SER A 98 3.37 10.76 -5.31
C SER A 98 2.83 12.16 -5.61
N ALA A 99 2.05 12.32 -6.68
CA ALA A 99 1.41 13.59 -7.00
C ALA A 99 0.42 14.02 -5.90
N PHE A 100 -0.38 13.07 -5.39
CA PHE A 100 -1.31 13.31 -4.29
C PHE A 100 -0.58 13.65 -2.98
N ALA A 101 0.45 12.87 -2.61
CA ALA A 101 1.26 13.11 -1.42
C ALA A 101 1.98 14.47 -1.49
N ALA A 102 2.53 14.83 -2.66
CA ALA A 102 3.13 16.14 -2.90
C ALA A 102 2.11 17.27 -2.71
N GLY A 103 0.85 17.08 -3.18
CA GLY A 103 -0.23 18.04 -2.96
C GLY A 103 -0.54 18.25 -1.47
N LEU A 104 -0.66 17.16 -0.69
CA LEU A 104 -0.87 17.25 0.77
C LEU A 104 0.31 17.91 1.50
N ASN A 105 1.54 17.57 1.11
CA ASN A 105 2.74 18.18 1.65
C ASN A 105 2.86 19.66 1.26
N GLN A 106 2.40 20.04 0.06
CA GLN A 106 2.31 21.43 -0.39
C GLN A 106 1.31 22.22 0.46
N LEU A 107 0.11 21.69 0.69
CA LEU A 107 -0.91 22.32 1.53
C LEU A 107 -0.42 22.54 2.98
N SER A 108 0.37 21.62 3.51
CA SER A 108 0.94 21.71 4.85
C SER A 108 2.28 22.43 4.92
N ASN A 109 2.81 22.91 3.79
CA ASN A 109 4.14 23.50 3.65
C ASN A 109 5.24 22.63 4.29
N SER A 110 5.26 21.36 3.95
CA SER A 110 6.21 20.39 4.52
C SER A 110 7.02 19.68 3.42
N PRO A 111 8.37 19.76 3.45
CA PRO A 111 9.21 20.63 4.26
C PRO A 111 9.07 22.11 3.89
N PRO A 112 9.15 23.05 4.85
CA PRO A 112 9.05 24.49 4.55
C PRO A 112 10.22 25.02 3.74
N GLU A 113 11.40 24.39 3.80
CA GLU A 113 12.60 24.73 3.04
C GLU A 113 12.44 24.53 1.53
N TRP A 114 11.46 23.75 1.11
CA TRP A 114 11.15 23.58 -0.32
C TRP A 114 10.20 24.63 -0.86
N HIS A 115 9.78 25.56 0.00
CA HIS A 115 8.88 26.68 -0.31
C HIS A 115 7.52 26.25 -0.92
N GLN A 116 6.72 27.23 -1.26
CA GLN A 116 5.43 27.05 -1.95
C GLN A 116 5.60 27.27 -3.46
N GLY A 117 4.53 26.98 -4.22
CA GLY A 117 4.50 27.16 -5.66
C GLY A 117 4.91 25.90 -6.43
N ALA A 118 5.06 26.03 -7.73
CA ALA A 118 5.33 24.90 -8.62
C ALA A 118 6.67 24.20 -8.31
N GLU A 119 7.71 24.97 -8.04
CA GLU A 119 9.02 24.42 -7.70
C GLU A 119 8.96 23.54 -6.44
N GLY A 120 8.34 24.06 -5.38
CA GLY A 120 8.16 23.29 -4.13
C GLY A 120 7.29 22.06 -4.31
N TYR A 121 6.27 22.12 -5.15
CA TYR A 121 5.42 20.98 -5.48
C TYR A 121 6.24 19.88 -6.19
N PHE A 122 7.00 20.24 -7.23
CA PHE A 122 7.79 19.26 -7.98
C PHE A 122 8.95 18.68 -7.17
N LYS A 123 9.54 19.43 -6.24
CA LYS A 123 10.52 18.87 -5.27
C LYS A 123 9.89 17.80 -4.39
N ARG A 124 8.66 18.04 -3.88
CA ARG A 124 7.92 17.06 -3.09
C ARG A 124 7.52 15.84 -3.92
N PHE A 125 7.00 16.08 -5.13
CA PHE A 125 6.64 15.01 -6.06
C PHE A 125 7.84 14.12 -6.40
N GLY A 126 8.97 14.71 -6.81
CA GLY A 126 10.19 13.97 -7.13
C GLY A 126 10.75 13.22 -5.91
N SER A 127 10.67 13.82 -4.72
CA SER A 127 11.06 13.18 -3.47
C SER A 127 10.19 11.96 -3.15
N ASP A 128 8.86 12.10 -3.22
CA ASP A 128 7.94 11.01 -2.94
C ASP A 128 8.11 9.87 -3.97
N LEU A 129 8.27 10.21 -5.25
CA LEU A 129 8.55 9.23 -6.30
C LEU A 129 9.91 8.53 -6.09
N GLY A 130 10.93 9.27 -5.64
CA GLY A 130 12.23 8.71 -5.29
C GLY A 130 12.15 7.74 -4.11
N ILE A 131 11.37 8.07 -3.06
CA ILE A 131 11.13 7.18 -1.92
C ILE A 131 10.48 5.87 -2.38
N VAL A 132 9.45 5.96 -3.23
CA VAL A 132 8.79 4.78 -3.79
C VAL A 132 9.74 3.97 -4.66
N GLY A 133 10.53 4.61 -5.54
CA GLY A 133 11.48 3.94 -6.42
C GLY A 133 12.56 3.16 -5.64
N VAL A 134 13.16 3.77 -4.62
CA VAL A 134 14.14 3.09 -3.74
C VAL A 134 13.49 1.97 -2.94
N GLY A 135 12.31 2.21 -2.37
CA GLY A 135 11.54 1.21 -1.64
C GLY A 135 11.23 0.00 -2.53
N THR A 136 10.67 0.24 -3.71
CA THR A 136 10.34 -0.83 -4.68
C THR A 136 11.57 -1.60 -5.11
N THR A 137 12.69 -0.91 -5.40
CA THR A 137 13.96 -1.57 -5.73
C THR A 137 14.43 -2.48 -4.59
N THR A 138 14.34 -2.01 -3.35
CA THR A 138 14.69 -2.80 -2.15
C THR A 138 13.77 -4.00 -2.01
N ARG A 139 12.45 -3.83 -2.19
CA ARG A 139 11.46 -4.91 -2.09
C ARG A 139 11.76 -6.01 -3.10
N TYR A 140 11.88 -5.66 -4.38
CA TYR A 140 12.13 -6.64 -5.45
C TYR A 140 13.50 -7.29 -5.35
N GLY A 141 14.54 -6.53 -4.99
CA GLY A 141 15.88 -7.07 -4.80
C GLY A 141 15.97 -8.09 -3.65
N LEU A 142 15.34 -7.78 -2.51
CA LEU A 142 15.28 -8.71 -1.37
C LEU A 142 14.38 -9.90 -1.67
N ALA A 143 13.24 -9.69 -2.32
CA ALA A 143 12.32 -10.76 -2.70
C ALA A 143 13.00 -11.75 -3.65
N GLU A 144 13.74 -11.27 -4.63
CA GLU A 144 14.51 -12.16 -5.52
C GLU A 144 15.59 -12.94 -4.77
N ALA A 145 16.35 -12.29 -3.89
CA ALA A 145 17.37 -12.95 -3.06
C ALA A 145 16.78 -14.03 -2.14
N LEU A 146 15.58 -13.80 -1.62
CA LEU A 146 14.87 -14.73 -0.73
C LEU A 146 13.96 -15.71 -1.49
N ARG A 147 13.87 -15.61 -2.81
CA ARG A 147 12.95 -16.36 -3.68
C ARG A 147 11.47 -16.17 -3.30
N GLU A 148 11.13 -14.97 -2.85
CA GLU A 148 9.77 -14.59 -2.51
C GLU A 148 9.04 -13.98 -3.72
N ASP A 149 7.72 -14.13 -3.71
CA ASP A 149 6.84 -13.56 -4.72
C ASP A 149 6.32 -12.20 -4.25
N THR A 150 6.41 -11.20 -5.11
CA THR A 150 5.96 -9.84 -4.84
C THR A 150 4.52 -9.58 -5.27
N LEU A 151 3.88 -10.54 -5.94
CA LEU A 151 2.52 -10.39 -6.43
C LEU A 151 1.49 -10.47 -5.31
N TYR A 152 0.44 -9.66 -5.44
CA TYR A 152 -0.75 -9.80 -4.63
C TYR A 152 -1.72 -10.77 -5.29
N TYR A 153 -2.17 -11.78 -4.55
CA TYR A 153 -3.19 -12.73 -4.95
C TYR A 153 -4.50 -12.45 -4.23
N ARG A 154 -5.58 -12.34 -5.01
CA ARG A 154 -6.90 -12.04 -4.47
C ARG A 154 -7.48 -13.24 -3.72
N CYS A 155 -8.19 -12.97 -2.62
CA CYS A 155 -8.97 -13.98 -1.92
C CYS A 155 -10.22 -14.38 -2.72
N GLU A 156 -10.47 -15.68 -2.80
CA GLU A 156 -11.77 -16.19 -3.27
C GLU A 156 -12.80 -16.32 -2.14
N CYS A 157 -12.54 -15.66 -1.01
CA CYS A 157 -13.39 -15.65 0.18
C CYS A 157 -14.74 -14.97 -0.09
N ARG A 158 -15.78 -15.45 0.58
CA ARG A 158 -17.09 -14.79 0.57
C ARG A 158 -17.22 -13.81 1.73
N GLY A 159 -17.76 -12.63 1.46
CA GLY A 159 -17.98 -11.57 2.46
C GLY A 159 -16.84 -10.55 2.56
N VAL A 160 -17.16 -9.38 3.12
CA VAL A 160 -16.22 -8.23 3.19
C VAL A 160 -15.11 -8.48 4.21
N PHE A 161 -15.47 -8.97 5.40
CA PHE A 161 -14.51 -9.13 6.50
C PHE A 161 -13.40 -10.17 6.23
N PRO A 162 -13.69 -11.38 5.71
CA PRO A 162 -12.65 -12.33 5.34
C PRO A 162 -11.71 -11.79 4.25
N ARG A 163 -12.24 -11.08 3.26
CA ARG A 163 -11.46 -10.45 2.19
C ARG A 163 -10.55 -9.34 2.73
N LEU A 164 -11.07 -8.47 3.62
CA LEU A 164 -10.28 -7.43 4.27
C LEU A 164 -9.15 -8.03 5.10
N ARG A 165 -9.46 -9.06 5.90
CA ARG A 165 -8.44 -9.78 6.67
C ARG A 165 -7.36 -10.37 5.76
N HIS A 166 -7.75 -10.99 4.65
CA HIS A 166 -6.80 -11.52 3.67
C HIS A 166 -5.90 -10.43 3.11
N ALA A 167 -6.44 -9.31 2.65
CA ALA A 167 -5.67 -8.20 2.09
C ALA A 167 -4.65 -7.63 3.10
N VAL A 168 -5.05 -7.48 4.36
CA VAL A 168 -4.15 -7.03 5.43
C VAL A 168 -3.06 -8.07 5.72
N LEU A 169 -3.41 -9.34 5.86
CA LEU A 169 -2.44 -10.40 6.12
C LEU A 169 -1.47 -10.60 4.95
N SER A 170 -1.93 -10.45 3.71
CA SER A 170 -1.08 -10.52 2.51
C SER A 170 -0.04 -9.39 2.42
N THR A 171 -0.18 -8.33 3.22
CA THR A 171 0.89 -7.33 3.38
C THR A 171 2.07 -7.89 4.19
N LEU A 172 1.78 -8.79 5.13
CA LEU A 172 2.75 -9.38 6.06
C LEU A 172 3.23 -10.76 5.63
N THR A 173 2.62 -11.36 4.61
CA THR A 173 2.97 -12.70 4.12
C THR A 173 3.30 -12.66 2.63
N ALA A 174 4.25 -13.49 2.22
CA ALA A 174 4.62 -13.70 0.82
C ALA A 174 4.66 -15.20 0.53
N ARG A 175 4.58 -15.57 -0.74
CA ARG A 175 4.82 -16.94 -1.19
C ARG A 175 6.29 -17.10 -1.51
N ARG A 176 6.88 -18.23 -1.09
CA ARG A 176 8.29 -18.53 -1.32
C ARG A 176 8.47 -19.87 -2.03
N GLY A 177 9.51 -19.93 -2.86
CA GLY A 177 9.93 -21.17 -3.54
C GLY A 177 9.03 -21.54 -4.71
N VAL A 178 9.17 -22.76 -5.18
CA VAL A 178 8.36 -23.32 -6.28
C VAL A 178 7.04 -23.91 -5.80
N ASP A 179 6.97 -24.26 -4.52
CA ASP A 179 5.79 -24.80 -3.86
C ASP A 179 4.83 -23.72 -3.35
N GLY A 180 5.28 -22.46 -3.33
CA GLY A 180 4.46 -21.31 -2.95
C GLY A 180 4.01 -21.30 -1.49
N HIS A 181 4.78 -21.92 -0.56
CA HIS A 181 4.44 -21.86 0.84
C HIS A 181 4.48 -20.43 1.40
N ASN A 182 3.63 -20.15 2.37
CA ASN A 182 3.55 -18.84 2.98
C ASN A 182 4.70 -18.58 3.95
N VAL A 183 5.36 -17.44 3.80
CA VAL A 183 6.42 -16.95 4.69
C VAL A 183 6.12 -15.53 5.14
N PHE A 184 6.83 -15.06 6.15
CA PHE A 184 6.77 -13.65 6.54
C PHE A 184 7.41 -12.77 5.46
N ASN A 185 6.71 -11.74 5.02
CA ASN A 185 7.14 -10.84 3.94
C ASN A 185 8.13 -9.78 4.46
N PHE A 186 9.36 -10.21 4.73
CA PHE A 186 10.42 -9.33 5.17
C PHE A 186 10.75 -8.21 4.17
N PRO A 187 10.83 -8.47 2.85
CA PRO A 187 11.04 -7.42 1.84
C PRO A 187 10.02 -6.29 1.90
N ALA A 188 8.73 -6.60 2.01
CA ALA A 188 7.70 -5.59 2.06
C ALA A 188 7.73 -4.76 3.35
N LEU A 189 8.17 -5.37 4.47
CA LEU A 189 8.30 -4.64 5.73
C LEU A 189 9.48 -3.66 5.69
N VAL A 190 10.62 -4.05 5.11
CA VAL A 190 11.85 -3.23 5.11
C VAL A 190 11.83 -2.14 4.03
N ALA A 191 11.23 -2.42 2.89
CA ALA A 191 11.25 -1.55 1.72
C ALA A 191 10.82 -0.09 1.98
N PRO A 192 9.70 0.21 2.67
CA PRO A 192 9.28 1.58 2.94
C PRO A 192 10.30 2.36 3.77
N TYR A 193 10.97 1.67 4.69
CA TYR A 193 11.99 2.30 5.54
C TYR A 193 13.29 2.53 4.77
N ALA A 194 13.68 1.63 3.88
CA ALA A 194 14.82 1.83 3.00
C ALA A 194 14.63 3.08 2.12
N GLY A 195 13.45 3.24 1.50
CA GLY A 195 13.13 4.42 0.72
C GLY A 195 13.15 5.71 1.54
N SER A 196 12.46 5.73 2.68
CA SER A 196 12.37 6.91 3.53
C SER A 196 13.71 7.30 4.16
N MET A 197 14.51 6.33 4.63
CA MET A 197 15.84 6.60 5.19
C MET A 197 16.80 7.13 4.12
N THR A 198 16.77 6.56 2.92
CA THR A 198 17.55 7.09 1.80
C THR A 198 17.16 8.54 1.50
N ALA A 199 15.89 8.88 1.54
CA ALA A 199 15.43 10.25 1.34
C ALA A 199 15.92 11.20 2.44
N ILE A 200 15.78 10.80 3.71
CA ILE A 200 16.19 11.62 4.87
C ILE A 200 17.66 11.99 4.80
N TYR A 201 18.51 11.01 4.50
CA TYR A 201 19.96 11.23 4.45
C TYR A 201 20.48 11.71 3.09
N GLY A 202 19.70 11.52 2.02
CA GLY A 202 20.11 11.85 0.65
C GLY A 202 19.73 13.27 0.21
N TRP A 203 18.50 13.72 0.47
CA TRP A 203 18.01 14.99 -0.10
C TRP A 203 17.04 15.79 0.77
N TYR A 204 16.63 15.27 1.93
CA TYR A 204 15.82 16.06 2.87
C TYR A 204 16.66 17.12 3.58
N PRO A 205 16.04 18.24 4.04
CA PRO A 205 16.73 19.23 4.86
C PRO A 205 17.32 18.61 6.12
N SER A 206 18.49 19.09 6.57
CA SER A 206 19.29 18.53 7.65
C SER A 206 18.60 18.46 9.03
N ARG A 207 17.48 19.18 9.20
CA ARG A 207 16.67 19.10 10.43
C ARG A 207 15.85 17.79 10.54
N PHE A 208 15.72 17.04 9.44
CA PHE A 208 15.06 15.75 9.46
C PHE A 208 16.05 14.67 9.87
N GLY A 209 15.60 13.75 10.71
CA GLY A 209 16.43 12.68 11.24
C GLY A 209 15.77 11.30 11.11
N ALA A 210 16.39 10.28 11.66
CA ALA A 210 15.94 8.90 11.59
C ALA A 210 14.47 8.73 12.01
N MET A 211 14.03 9.45 13.06
CA MET A 211 12.63 9.36 13.51
C MET A 211 11.62 9.86 12.46
N ASP A 212 12.01 10.86 11.67
CA ASP A 212 11.18 11.30 10.54
C ASP A 212 11.16 10.26 9.43
N GLY A 213 12.30 9.59 9.18
CA GLY A 213 12.40 8.48 8.27
C GLY A 213 11.51 7.31 8.69
N PHE A 214 11.51 6.91 9.95
CA PHE A 214 10.57 5.89 10.45
C PHE A 214 9.12 6.31 10.30
N ARG A 215 8.79 7.57 10.57
CA ARG A 215 7.42 8.07 10.40
C ARG A 215 6.97 8.02 8.94
N ILE A 216 7.83 8.42 8.00
CA ILE A 216 7.54 8.34 6.55
C ILE A 216 7.43 6.87 6.13
N GLY A 217 8.33 5.99 6.59
CA GLY A 217 8.27 4.56 6.33
C GLY A 217 6.98 3.91 6.82
N ASN A 218 6.47 4.29 8.00
CA ASN A 218 5.16 3.82 8.48
C ASN A 218 4.02 4.23 7.54
N TYR A 219 4.04 5.45 6.98
CA TYR A 219 3.05 5.85 5.98
C TYR A 219 3.20 5.03 4.68
N GLY A 220 4.42 4.70 4.27
CA GLY A 220 4.70 3.83 3.14
C GLY A 220 4.13 2.42 3.35
N LEU A 221 4.30 1.84 4.54
CA LEU A 221 3.74 0.53 4.89
C LEU A 221 2.20 0.55 4.89
N LEU A 222 1.59 1.61 5.45
CA LEU A 222 0.13 1.80 5.39
C LEU A 222 -0.38 1.97 3.96
N SER A 223 0.38 2.65 3.10
CA SER A 223 0.03 2.80 1.68
C SER A 223 0.06 1.45 0.96
N TYR A 224 1.06 0.62 1.22
CA TYR A 224 1.15 -0.73 0.66
C TYR A 224 -0.03 -1.62 1.12
N MET A 225 -0.41 -1.55 2.39
CA MET A 225 -1.61 -2.22 2.90
C MET A 225 -2.89 -1.72 2.19
N GLY A 226 -3.00 -0.41 1.99
CA GLY A 226 -4.11 0.21 1.26
C GLY A 226 -4.18 -0.21 -0.21
N GLU A 227 -3.03 -0.42 -0.85
CA GLU A 227 -2.94 -0.97 -2.21
C GLU A 227 -3.51 -2.39 -2.27
N ASN A 228 -3.09 -3.28 -1.36
CA ASN A 228 -3.62 -4.64 -1.29
C ASN A 228 -5.13 -4.67 -1.05
N ILE A 229 -5.65 -3.81 -0.17
CA ILE A 229 -7.08 -3.65 0.05
C ILE A 229 -7.77 -3.17 -1.24
N SER A 230 -7.19 -2.23 -1.94
CA SER A 230 -7.72 -1.71 -3.21
C SER A 230 -7.75 -2.80 -4.29
N LEU A 231 -6.68 -3.57 -4.44
CA LEU A 231 -6.63 -4.71 -5.35
C LEU A 231 -7.68 -5.77 -5.02
N GLU A 232 -7.91 -6.03 -3.73
CA GLU A 232 -8.92 -7.00 -3.28
C GLU A 232 -10.36 -6.57 -3.62
N PHE A 233 -10.70 -5.29 -3.47
CA PHE A 233 -12.09 -4.83 -3.59
C PHE A 233 -12.43 -4.22 -4.96
N PHE A 234 -11.49 -3.56 -5.61
CA PHE A 234 -11.73 -2.92 -6.91
C PHE A 234 -11.33 -3.77 -8.10
N TYR A 235 -10.44 -4.75 -7.90
CA TYR A 235 -10.14 -5.74 -8.92
C TYR A 235 -11.15 -6.89 -8.85
N SER A 236 -12.21 -6.81 -9.62
CA SER A 236 -13.29 -7.82 -9.63
C SER A 236 -13.13 -8.90 -10.71
N GLY A 237 -11.92 -9.19 -11.13
CA GLY A 237 -11.60 -10.24 -12.09
C GLY A 237 -11.11 -9.72 -13.47
N PRO A 238 -10.88 -10.61 -14.45
CA PRO A 238 -10.21 -10.26 -15.70
C PRO A 238 -10.99 -9.27 -16.58
N HIS A 239 -12.27 -9.07 -16.29
CA HIS A 239 -13.13 -8.11 -17.01
C HIS A 239 -13.36 -6.79 -16.25
N SER A 240 -12.67 -6.59 -15.13
CA SER A 240 -12.76 -5.32 -14.38
C SER A 240 -12.21 -4.14 -15.19
N LEU A 241 -12.62 -2.92 -14.82
CA LEU A 241 -12.09 -1.71 -15.44
C LEU A 241 -10.57 -1.62 -15.30
N LEU A 242 -10.01 -1.99 -14.14
CA LEU A 242 -8.57 -1.98 -13.89
C LEU A 242 -7.83 -2.93 -14.83
N SER A 243 -8.36 -4.15 -15.04
CA SER A 243 -7.80 -5.12 -15.98
C SER A 243 -7.88 -4.63 -17.44
N ARG A 244 -9.02 -4.06 -17.85
CA ARG A 244 -9.19 -3.50 -19.20
C ARG A 244 -8.25 -2.34 -19.50
N MET A 245 -7.93 -1.54 -18.49
CA MET A 245 -7.00 -0.41 -18.60
C MET A 245 -5.54 -0.82 -18.37
N HIS A 246 -5.25 -2.10 -18.17
CA HIS A 246 -3.91 -2.62 -17.84
C HIS A 246 -3.31 -1.98 -16.58
N LEU A 247 -4.16 -1.57 -15.63
CA LEU A 247 -3.76 -0.87 -14.42
C LEU A 247 -3.46 -1.79 -13.23
N ASN A 248 -3.45 -3.09 -13.42
CA ASN A 248 -3.14 -4.07 -12.37
C ASN A 248 -1.90 -4.91 -12.66
N ASN A 249 -1.36 -4.82 -13.89
CA ASN A 249 -0.27 -5.67 -14.37
C ASN A 249 -0.54 -7.14 -13.98
N ALA A 250 0.19 -7.89 -13.32
CA ALA A 250 -0.14 -9.25 -12.89
C ALA A 250 -0.75 -9.33 -11.47
N HIS A 251 -0.92 -8.19 -10.78
CA HIS A 251 -1.49 -8.17 -9.44
C HIS A 251 -3.00 -8.46 -9.42
N GLY A 252 -3.48 -9.06 -8.33
CA GLY A 252 -4.90 -9.33 -8.10
C GLY A 252 -5.42 -10.54 -8.87
N ALA A 253 -4.58 -11.38 -9.45
CA ALA A 253 -4.97 -12.67 -10.00
C ALA A 253 -5.58 -13.55 -8.89
N PRO A 254 -6.48 -14.50 -9.22
CA PRO A 254 -6.98 -15.46 -8.26
C PRO A 254 -5.81 -16.22 -7.63
N GLY A 255 -5.80 -16.30 -6.31
CA GLY A 255 -4.82 -17.12 -5.61
C GLY A 255 -5.02 -18.61 -5.95
N PRO A 256 -3.97 -19.42 -5.93
CA PRO A 256 -4.12 -20.88 -5.86
C PRO A 256 -4.93 -21.22 -4.61
N GLY A 257 -5.75 -22.25 -4.70
CA GLY A 257 -6.58 -22.71 -3.60
C GLY A 257 -5.75 -22.95 -2.31
N PRO A 258 -6.41 -23.03 -1.15
CA PRO A 258 -5.70 -23.36 0.09
C PRO A 258 -5.01 -24.71 -0.11
N ASN A 259 -3.70 -24.70 0.07
CA ASN A 259 -2.95 -25.95 0.15
C ASN A 259 -3.49 -26.69 1.38
N HIS A 260 -4.19 -27.79 1.14
CA HIS A 260 -4.62 -28.72 2.18
C HIS A 260 -3.44 -29.46 2.76
#